data_007ed105aa0a3290e6dd6ce63d7fccec
#
_entry.id   007ed105aa0a3290e6dd6ce63d7fccec
#
_cell.length_a   1.000
_cell.length_b   1.000
_cell.length_c   1.000
_cell.angle_alpha   90.00
_cell.angle_beta   90.00
_cell.angle_gamma   90.00
#
_symmetry.space_group_name_H-M   'P 1'
#
loop_
_entity.id
_entity.type
_entity.pdbx_description
1 polymer ?
#
loop_
_entity_poly.entity_id
_entity_poly.type
_entity_poly.pdbx_seq_one_letter_code
_entity_poly.pdbx_strand_id
1 'polypeptide(L)'
;MKIRNPAGTFLFLLLGWLLFPSAHAQLTIDIVGAGANQVPIAIAPFKGEETLPQKVTAVVAADLVRSGLFRIVDSGGLTAIPAEPAEVQYPVWTARGADALAI
;
A
#
# COMPACT_ATOMS: atom_id res chain seq x y z
N MET A 1 43.63 -25.59 -44.53
CA MET A 1 43.14 -25.52 -44.10
C MET A 1 42.75 -25.28 -43.45
N LYS A 2 42.42 -25.11 -43.01
CA LYS A 2 42.01 -25.04 -42.50
C LYS A 2 41.09 -24.77 -41.87
N ILE A 3 40.76 -25.00 -41.43
CA ILE A 3 39.89 -25.08 -40.78
C ILE A 3 39.64 -24.47 -39.84
N ARG A 4 39.15 -24.06 -39.71
CA ARG A 4 38.82 -23.48 -38.94
C ARG A 4 38.22 -23.72 -38.12
N ASN A 5 37.86 -23.51 -37.56
CA ASN A 5 37.48 -23.58 -36.38
C ASN A 5 36.08 -23.37 -36.16
N PRO A 6 35.15 -24.23 -36.49
CA PRO A 6 33.76 -24.12 -36.09
C PRO A 6 33.57 -24.06 -34.58
N ALA A 7 34.51 -24.63 -33.87
CA ALA A 7 34.43 -24.56 -32.41
C ALA A 7 34.60 -23.15 -31.88
N GLY A 8 35.48 -22.39 -32.46
CA GLY A 8 35.67 -21.00 -32.05
C GLY A 8 34.47 -20.13 -32.37
N THR A 9 33.86 -20.34 -33.51
CA THR A 9 32.67 -19.59 -33.89
C THR A 9 31.51 -19.94 -32.99
N PHE A 10 31.39 -21.20 -32.65
CA PHE A 10 30.33 -21.64 -31.75
C PHE A 10 30.50 -21.04 -30.34
N LEU A 11 31.70 -20.98 -29.86
CA LEU A 11 31.99 -20.39 -28.57
C LEU A 11 31.63 -18.92 -28.56
N PHE A 12 31.89 -18.22 -29.63
CA PHE A 12 31.57 -16.81 -29.74
C PHE A 12 30.04 -16.58 -29.65
N LEU A 13 29.26 -17.40 -30.31
CA LEU A 13 27.82 -17.32 -30.27
C LEU A 13 27.29 -17.63 -28.88
N LEU A 14 27.86 -18.58 -28.20
CA LEU A 14 27.47 -18.93 -26.87
C LEU A 14 27.72 -17.77 -25.88
N LEU A 15 28.84 -17.12 -26.06
CA LEU A 15 29.18 -15.98 -25.24
C LEU A 15 28.19 -14.82 -25.45
N GLY A 16 27.79 -14.61 -26.70
CA GLY A 16 26.76 -13.62 -26.98
C GLY A 16 25.44 -13.90 -26.29
N TRP A 17 25.08 -15.16 -26.20
CA TRP A 17 23.87 -15.52 -25.47
C TRP A 17 23.97 -15.20 -23.99
N LEU A 18 25.14 -15.36 -23.42
CA LEU A 18 25.34 -15.05 -22.01
C LEU A 18 25.30 -13.56 -21.72
N LEU A 19 25.48 -12.72 -22.74
CA LEU A 19 25.46 -11.29 -22.58
C LEU A 19 24.05 -10.71 -22.57
N PHE A 20 23.04 -11.48 -22.96
CA PHE A 20 21.69 -10.98 -22.98
C PHE A 20 20.80 -11.62 -21.92
N PRO A 21 21.19 -11.90 -20.77
CA PRO A 21 20.35 -12.72 -20.01
C PRO A 21 19.31 -11.95 -19.34
N SER A 22 19.11 -11.15 -19.04
CA SER A 22 18.37 -10.87 -17.88
C SER A 22 17.58 -9.65 -17.93
N ALA A 23 17.07 -9.36 -19.06
CA ALA A 23 16.14 -8.26 -19.14
C ALA A 23 14.94 -8.45 -18.22
N HIS A 24 14.66 -9.71 -17.87
CA HIS A 24 13.52 -9.92 -17.00
C HIS A 24 13.85 -9.86 -15.56
N ALA A 25 15.07 -10.03 -15.20
CA ALA A 25 15.45 -10.01 -13.80
C ALA A 25 15.26 -8.64 -13.20
N GLN A 26 14.91 -7.70 -14.03
CA GLN A 26 14.69 -6.37 -13.52
C GLN A 26 13.24 -6.06 -13.29
N LEU A 27 12.43 -7.06 -13.21
CA LEU A 27 11.19 -6.89 -12.56
C LEU A 27 11.47 -6.54 -11.11
N THR A 28 11.75 -5.33 -10.91
CA THR A 28 11.73 -4.77 -9.61
C THR A 28 10.28 -4.73 -9.22
N ILE A 29 9.87 -5.75 -8.54
CA ILE A 29 8.67 -5.62 -7.77
C ILE A 29 9.03 -4.62 -6.69
N ASP A 30 8.71 -3.41 -6.95
CA ASP A 30 8.65 -2.45 -5.91
C ASP A 30 7.53 -2.92 -5.01
N ILE A 31 7.88 -3.74 -4.09
CA ILE A 31 7.05 -3.87 -2.93
C ILE A 31 7.22 -2.55 -2.22
N VAL A 32 6.45 -1.60 -2.66
CA VAL A 32 6.27 -0.40 -1.90
C VAL A 32 5.56 -0.87 -0.66
N GLY A 33 6.35 -1.48 0.15
CA GLY A 33 5.88 -2.07 1.34
C GLY A 33 5.46 -0.99 2.27
N ALA A 34 4.92 -1.47 3.10
CA ALA A 34 4.58 -1.03 4.38
C ALA A 34 5.25 0.27 4.70
N GLY A 35 4.50 1.29 4.83
CA GLY A 35 4.90 2.52 5.46
C GLY A 35 5.20 3.68 4.56
N ALA A 36 5.70 3.47 3.34
CA ALA A 36 6.16 4.59 2.53
C ALA A 36 5.03 5.32 1.81
N ASN A 37 3.97 4.62 1.43
CA ASN A 37 2.87 5.20 0.66
C ASN A 37 1.51 4.83 1.23
N GLN A 38 1.43 4.69 2.52
CA GLN A 38 0.15 4.41 3.16
C GLN A 38 -0.76 5.61 3.11
N VAL A 39 -2.03 5.36 2.84
CA VAL A 39 -3.05 6.41 2.86
C VAL A 39 -3.43 6.68 4.32
N PRO A 40 -3.28 7.92 4.79
CA PRO A 40 -3.74 8.26 6.13
C PRO A 40 -5.25 8.34 6.16
N ILE A 41 -5.85 7.49 6.97
CA ILE A 41 -7.31 7.44 7.11
C ILE A 41 -7.71 7.62 8.56
N ALA A 42 -8.68 8.47 8.79
CA ALA A 42 -9.33 8.58 10.09
C ALA A 42 -10.61 7.77 10.06
N ILE A 43 -10.94 7.17 11.18
CA ILE A 43 -12.18 6.41 11.34
C ILE A 43 -12.91 7.02 12.51
N ALA A 44 -14.02 7.69 12.24
CA ALA A 44 -14.86 8.20 13.30
C ALA A 44 -15.65 7.04 13.90
N PRO A 45 -15.88 7.03 15.21
CA PRO A 45 -16.69 5.98 15.81
C PRO A 45 -18.04 5.90 15.13
N PHE A 46 -18.44 4.69 14.74
CA PHE A 46 -19.70 4.51 14.05
C PHE A 46 -20.87 4.65 15.01
N LYS A 47 -21.91 5.29 14.54
CA LYS A 47 -23.08 5.56 15.36
C LYS A 47 -23.74 4.25 15.79
N GLY A 48 -24.02 4.12 17.08
CA GLY A 48 -24.71 2.95 17.63
C GLY A 48 -23.80 1.78 17.94
N GLU A 49 -22.51 1.87 17.72
CA GLU A 49 -21.62 0.73 17.97
C GLU A 49 -21.43 0.42 19.45
N GLU A 50 -21.74 1.39 20.34
CA GLU A 50 -21.58 1.19 21.77
C GLU A 50 -22.45 0.07 22.30
N THR A 51 -23.54 -0.25 21.61
CA THR A 51 -24.44 -1.32 22.02
C THR A 51 -24.01 -2.69 21.54
N LEU A 52 -22.96 -2.75 20.73
CA LEU A 52 -22.49 -4.01 20.16
C LEU A 52 -21.43 -4.65 21.06
N PRO A 53 -21.36 -5.98 21.08
CA PRO A 53 -20.31 -6.67 21.85
C PRO A 53 -18.92 -6.34 21.35
N GLN A 54 -18.78 -6.04 20.06
CA GLN A 54 -17.52 -5.67 19.45
C GLN A 54 -17.74 -4.42 18.62
N LYS A 55 -16.88 -3.42 18.81
CA LYS A 55 -17.03 -2.16 18.12
C LYS A 55 -16.60 -2.30 16.67
N VAL A 56 -17.45 -1.85 15.77
CA VAL A 56 -17.20 -1.90 14.33
C VAL A 56 -15.97 -1.08 13.98
N THR A 57 -15.81 0.08 14.61
CA THR A 57 -14.63 0.93 14.38
C THR A 57 -13.32 0.17 14.61
N ALA A 58 -13.25 -0.62 15.66
CA ALA A 58 -12.04 -1.39 15.97
C ALA A 58 -11.78 -2.47 14.95
N VAL A 59 -12.83 -3.12 14.46
CA VAL A 59 -12.70 -4.16 13.44
C VAL A 59 -12.22 -3.56 12.12
N VAL A 60 -12.83 -2.46 11.71
CA VAL A 60 -12.45 -1.79 10.46
C VAL A 60 -11.01 -1.30 10.55
N ALA A 61 -10.62 -0.69 11.66
CA ALA A 61 -9.25 -0.22 11.86
C ALA A 61 -8.25 -1.37 11.75
N ALA A 62 -8.55 -2.50 12.41
CA ALA A 62 -7.67 -3.66 12.36
C ALA A 62 -7.53 -4.21 10.95
N ASP A 63 -8.61 -4.26 10.20
CA ASP A 63 -8.58 -4.78 8.84
C ASP A 63 -7.81 -3.85 7.91
N LEU A 64 -7.98 -2.55 8.05
CA LEU A 64 -7.24 -1.58 7.24
C LEU A 64 -5.74 -1.64 7.53
N VAL A 65 -5.37 -1.73 8.79
CA VAL A 65 -3.96 -1.88 9.17
C VAL A 65 -3.40 -3.18 8.60
N ARG A 66 -4.17 -4.25 8.67
CA ARG A 66 -3.73 -5.55 8.20
C ARG A 66 -3.51 -5.57 6.69
N SER A 67 -4.19 -4.73 5.94
CA SER A 67 -4.00 -4.62 4.50
C SER A 67 -2.64 -4.03 4.13
N GLY A 68 -2.02 -3.28 5.03
CA GLY A 68 -0.75 -2.61 4.76
C GLY A 68 -0.86 -1.34 3.93
N LEU A 69 -2.06 -0.97 3.50
CA LEU A 69 -2.26 0.15 2.60
C LEU A 69 -2.65 1.43 3.32
N PHE A 70 -2.99 1.36 4.59
CA PHE A 70 -3.52 2.50 5.33
C PHE A 70 -2.76 2.74 6.62
N ARG A 71 -2.70 4.01 7.00
CA ARG A 71 -2.20 4.44 8.29
C ARG A 71 -3.34 5.10 9.03
N ILE A 72 -3.66 4.62 10.21
CA ILE A 72 -4.78 5.14 10.98
C ILE A 72 -4.38 6.45 11.65
N VAL A 73 -5.19 7.47 11.44
CA VAL A 73 -5.03 8.78 12.06
C VAL A 73 -5.93 8.84 13.30
N ASP A 74 -5.43 9.45 14.35
CA ASP A 74 -6.19 9.57 15.61
C ASP A 74 -7.47 10.38 15.39
N SER A 75 -8.57 9.84 15.84
CA SER A 75 -9.87 10.48 15.76
C SER A 75 -10.44 10.82 17.15
N GLY A 76 -9.65 10.74 18.19
CA GLY A 76 -10.09 11.04 19.54
C GLY A 76 -10.20 12.53 19.83
N GLY A 77 -10.91 12.86 20.90
CA GLY A 77 -11.00 14.24 21.37
C GLY A 77 -11.94 15.15 20.58
N LEU A 78 -12.80 14.57 19.77
CA LEU A 78 -13.76 15.36 19.01
C LEU A 78 -14.97 15.71 19.88
N THR A 79 -15.43 16.96 19.77
CA THR A 79 -16.66 17.39 20.45
C THR A 79 -17.91 16.91 19.72
N ALA A 80 -17.81 16.69 18.42
CA ALA A 80 -18.88 16.17 17.59
C ALA A 80 -18.35 15.10 16.68
N ILE A 81 -19.00 13.95 16.65
CA ILE A 81 -18.60 12.82 15.82
C ILE A 81 -19.56 12.77 14.64
N PRO A 82 -19.04 12.90 13.40
CA PRO A 82 -19.91 12.86 12.24
C PRO A 82 -20.43 11.44 12.00
N ALA A 83 -21.70 11.32 11.69
CA ALA A 83 -22.34 10.07 11.30
C ALA A 83 -22.85 10.12 9.86
N GLU A 84 -22.88 11.30 9.27
CA GLU A 84 -23.35 11.51 7.92
C GLU A 84 -22.41 12.46 7.19
N PRO A 85 -22.30 12.37 5.85
CA PRO A 85 -21.38 13.22 5.12
C PRO A 85 -21.59 14.72 5.32
N ALA A 86 -22.83 15.14 5.54
CA ALA A 86 -23.14 16.55 5.77
C ALA A 86 -22.58 17.08 7.09
N GLU A 87 -22.27 16.19 8.02
CA GLU A 87 -21.75 16.57 9.32
C GLU A 87 -20.24 16.68 9.35
N VAL A 88 -19.56 16.30 8.27
CA VAL A 88 -18.11 16.25 8.23
C VAL A 88 -17.55 17.65 8.13
N GLN A 89 -16.68 18.01 9.05
CA GLN A 89 -15.92 19.24 9.01
C GLN A 89 -14.54 18.95 8.45
N TYR A 90 -14.40 19.02 7.15
CA TYR A 90 -13.19 18.63 6.45
C TYR A 90 -11.91 19.26 6.99
N PRO A 91 -11.90 20.58 7.34
CA PRO A 91 -10.68 21.18 7.84
C PRO A 91 -10.17 20.53 9.12
N VAL A 92 -11.06 20.03 9.98
CA VAL A 92 -10.67 19.36 11.23
C VAL A 92 -9.88 18.09 10.92
N TRP A 93 -10.35 17.32 9.95
CA TRP A 93 -9.71 16.05 9.59
C TRP A 93 -8.43 16.26 8.79
N THR A 94 -8.43 17.25 7.90
CA THR A 94 -7.23 17.62 7.18
C THR A 94 -6.13 18.08 8.12
N ALA A 95 -6.48 18.85 9.14
CA ALA A 95 -5.51 19.31 10.14
C ALA A 95 -4.90 18.15 10.93
N ARG A 96 -5.60 17.03 11.03
CA ARG A 96 -5.09 15.82 11.67
C ARG A 96 -4.23 14.99 10.74
N GLY A 97 -4.13 15.37 9.49
CA GLY A 97 -3.34 14.65 8.50
C GLY A 97 -4.09 13.52 7.81
N ALA A 98 -5.41 13.50 7.86
CA ALA A 98 -6.19 12.46 7.20
C ALA A 98 -6.46 12.83 5.75
N ASP A 99 -6.28 11.88 4.85
CA ASP A 99 -6.66 12.02 3.45
C ASP A 99 -8.04 11.42 3.18
N ALA A 100 -8.50 10.57 4.06
CA ALA A 100 -9.79 9.91 3.95
C ALA A 100 -10.43 9.79 5.33
N LEU A 101 -11.73 9.69 5.36
CA LEU A 101 -12.51 9.54 6.60
C LEU A 101 -13.59 8.51 6.39
N ALA A 102 -13.63 7.52 7.29
CA ALA A 102 -14.72 6.57 7.36
C ALA A 102 -15.69 7.00 8.45
N ILE A 103 -16.96 7.04 8.13
CA ILE A 103 -18.02 7.39 9.07
C ILE A 103 -19.17 6.40 8.96
#